data_a324f066dfbb1a7e17ea219aafc33b3f
#
_entry.id   a324f066dfbb1a7e17ea219aafc33b3f
#
_cell.length_a   1.000
_cell.length_b   1.000
_cell.length_c   1.000
_cell.angle_alpha   90.00
_cell.angle_beta   90.00
_cell.angle_gamma   90.00
#
_symmetry.space_group_name_H-M   'P 1'
#
loop_
_entity.id
_entity.type
_entity.pdbx_description
1 polymer ?
#
loop_
_entity_poly.entity_id
_entity_poly.type
_entity_poly.pdbx_seq_one_letter_code
_entity_poly.pdbx_strand_id
1 'polypeptide(L)'
;MVQIETERLVLREYTPDDWPAVLAYQSDSRYLRYYPWSERDAEAVREFVAWCVARQAEAPRNVFQLAITLPATGGRLLGSCGVRVNDRARREGNIGYELDPEYWGNGYATEAARAMLRYGFEQLGLHRIWAQCNADNTASAHLLEKLGMRREAHFRECDQFKGRWWDSFIYAMLDHEWRAAPVG
;
A
#
# COMPACT_ATOMS: atom_id res chain seq x y z
N MET A 1 -10.49 -1.51 -16.23
CA MET A 1 -9.07 -1.29 -15.88
C MET A 1 -8.99 -0.02 -15.04
N VAL A 2 -8.31 -0.05 -13.89
CA VAL A 2 -8.16 1.10 -12.99
C VAL A 2 -6.80 1.75 -13.26
N GLN A 3 -6.82 3.06 -13.52
CA GLN A 3 -5.64 3.90 -13.61
C GLN A 3 -5.92 5.21 -12.88
N ILE A 4 -4.96 5.69 -12.09
CA ILE A 4 -5.05 6.92 -11.32
C ILE A 4 -3.80 7.75 -11.62
N GLU A 5 -4.00 8.96 -12.11
CA GLU A 5 -2.92 9.92 -12.32
C GLU A 5 -2.86 10.89 -11.14
N THR A 6 -1.65 11.21 -10.72
CA THR A 6 -1.36 12.19 -9.69
C THR A 6 -0.42 13.26 -10.26
N GLU A 7 0.10 14.15 -9.43
CA GLU A 7 1.02 15.18 -9.88
C GLU A 7 2.30 14.62 -10.54
N ARG A 8 2.84 13.52 -9.96
CA ARG A 8 4.13 12.95 -10.39
C ARG A 8 4.04 11.49 -10.80
N LEU A 9 2.97 10.77 -10.41
CA LEU A 9 2.87 9.32 -10.50
C LEU A 9 1.70 8.90 -11.37
N VAL A 10 1.83 7.70 -11.94
CA VAL A 10 0.70 6.95 -12.49
C VAL A 10 0.59 5.63 -11.71
N LEU A 11 -0.54 5.44 -11.06
CA LEU A 11 -0.91 4.17 -10.43
C LEU A 11 -1.74 3.39 -11.45
N ARG A 12 -1.23 2.24 -11.87
CA ARG A 12 -1.89 1.40 -12.88
C ARG A 12 -2.03 -0.04 -12.40
N GLU A 13 -2.87 -0.78 -13.05
CA GLU A 13 -2.95 -2.21 -12.82
C GLU A 13 -1.65 -2.91 -13.20
N TYR A 14 -1.37 -4.01 -12.49
CA TYR A 14 -0.22 -4.87 -12.77
C TYR A 14 -0.40 -5.58 -14.11
N THR A 15 0.72 -5.78 -14.79
CA THR A 15 0.85 -6.70 -15.93
C THR A 15 1.75 -7.87 -15.56
N PRO A 16 1.66 -9.03 -16.25
CA PRO A 16 2.54 -10.15 -15.99
C PRO A 16 4.04 -9.81 -16.09
N ASP A 17 4.39 -8.79 -16.88
CA ASP A 17 5.77 -8.39 -17.15
C ASP A 17 6.37 -7.48 -16.04
N ASP A 18 5.60 -7.10 -15.01
CA ASP A 18 6.08 -6.22 -13.94
C ASP A 18 6.98 -6.93 -12.92
N TRP A 19 6.99 -8.28 -12.87
CA TRP A 19 7.69 -9.03 -11.83
C TRP A 19 9.19 -8.73 -11.73
N PRO A 20 9.97 -8.43 -12.80
CA PRO A 20 11.39 -8.13 -12.63
C PRO A 20 11.63 -6.83 -11.85
N ALA A 21 10.79 -5.81 -12.09
CA ALA A 21 10.86 -4.55 -11.37
C ALA A 21 10.45 -4.71 -9.91
N VAL A 22 9.44 -5.54 -9.63
CA VAL A 22 9.02 -5.87 -8.27
C VAL A 22 10.12 -6.65 -7.54
N LEU A 23 10.73 -7.64 -8.19
CA LEU A 23 11.83 -8.43 -7.62
C LEU A 23 13.00 -7.53 -7.21
N ALA A 24 13.34 -6.54 -8.04
CA ALA A 24 14.47 -5.66 -7.80
C ALA A 24 14.39 -4.96 -6.43
N TYR A 25 13.22 -4.45 -6.03
CA TYR A 25 13.06 -3.80 -4.74
C TYR A 25 12.65 -4.75 -3.60
N GLN A 26 11.88 -5.80 -3.88
CA GLN A 26 11.48 -6.76 -2.85
C GLN A 26 12.63 -7.66 -2.38
N SER A 27 13.75 -7.72 -3.11
CA SER A 27 14.99 -8.40 -2.70
C SER A 27 15.92 -7.52 -1.88
N ASP A 28 15.65 -6.22 -1.77
CA ASP A 28 16.48 -5.29 -0.99
C ASP A 28 16.30 -5.54 0.52
N SER A 29 17.40 -5.65 1.25
CA SER A 29 17.39 -5.89 2.69
C SER A 29 16.70 -4.79 3.50
N ARG A 30 16.71 -3.54 3.00
CA ARG A 30 16.01 -2.40 3.60
C ARG A 30 14.49 -2.58 3.50
N TYR A 31 13.98 -3.05 2.35
CA TYR A 31 12.59 -3.39 2.14
C TYR A 31 12.16 -4.54 3.05
N LEU A 32 12.96 -5.60 3.10
CA LEU A 32 12.66 -6.83 3.86
C LEU A 32 12.63 -6.64 5.38
N ARG A 33 13.19 -5.54 5.90
CA ARG A 33 13.41 -5.33 7.33
C ARG A 33 12.21 -5.63 8.22
N TYR A 34 11.02 -5.21 7.79
CA TYR A 34 9.78 -5.31 8.57
C TYR A 34 8.84 -6.43 8.11
N TYR A 35 9.32 -7.33 7.25
CA TYR A 35 8.58 -8.49 6.80
C TYR A 35 9.06 -9.78 7.50
N PRO A 36 8.20 -10.80 7.64
CA PRO A 36 8.59 -12.06 8.29
C PRO A 36 9.59 -12.88 7.46
N TRP A 37 9.64 -12.70 6.15
CA TRP A 37 10.62 -13.34 5.28
C TRP A 37 11.92 -12.55 5.20
N SER A 38 13.05 -13.27 5.03
CA SER A 38 14.38 -12.68 4.94
C SER A 38 14.90 -12.52 3.50
N GLU A 39 14.20 -13.14 2.56
CA GLU A 39 14.50 -13.10 1.12
C GLU A 39 13.21 -13.21 0.31
N ARG A 40 13.25 -12.72 -0.91
CA ARG A 40 12.19 -12.87 -1.92
C ARG A 40 12.86 -13.34 -3.21
N ASP A 41 12.48 -14.50 -3.69
CA ASP A 41 12.96 -15.04 -4.96
C ASP A 41 12.02 -14.68 -6.13
N ALA A 42 12.45 -15.00 -7.33
CA ALA A 42 11.70 -14.71 -8.54
C ALA A 42 10.37 -15.47 -8.62
N GLU A 43 10.27 -16.67 -8.02
CA GLU A 43 9.04 -17.46 -8.02
C GLU A 43 7.98 -16.79 -7.14
N ALA A 44 8.30 -16.47 -5.90
CA ALA A 44 7.41 -15.79 -4.97
C ALA A 44 6.93 -14.42 -5.51
N VAL A 45 7.80 -13.70 -6.23
CA VAL A 45 7.42 -12.41 -6.83
C VAL A 45 6.53 -12.60 -8.05
N ARG A 46 6.77 -13.60 -8.90
CA ARG A 46 5.86 -13.94 -10.02
C ARG A 46 4.47 -14.33 -9.51
N GLU A 47 4.41 -15.13 -8.43
CA GLU A 47 3.14 -15.48 -7.78
C GLU A 47 2.41 -14.24 -7.28
N PHE A 48 3.11 -13.31 -6.64
CA PHE A 48 2.52 -12.05 -6.18
C PHE A 48 1.97 -11.23 -7.34
N VAL A 49 2.73 -11.05 -8.43
CA VAL A 49 2.27 -10.30 -9.61
C VAL A 49 1.09 -11.02 -10.28
N ALA A 50 1.15 -12.33 -10.44
CA ALA A 50 0.06 -13.14 -10.98
C ALA A 50 -1.20 -13.03 -10.12
N TRP A 51 -1.05 -13.03 -8.78
CA TRP A 51 -2.14 -12.80 -7.84
C TRP A 51 -2.77 -11.40 -8.04
N CYS A 52 -1.97 -10.35 -8.20
CA CYS A 52 -2.48 -9.00 -8.49
C CYS A 52 -3.27 -8.97 -9.81
N VAL A 53 -2.73 -9.58 -10.87
CA VAL A 53 -3.38 -9.63 -12.19
C VAL A 53 -4.70 -10.40 -12.13
N ALA A 54 -4.74 -11.54 -11.44
CA ALA A 54 -5.96 -12.35 -11.32
C ALA A 54 -7.10 -11.59 -10.62
N ARG A 55 -6.78 -10.75 -9.62
CA ARG A 55 -7.77 -9.95 -8.87
C ARG A 55 -8.45 -8.87 -9.71
N GLN A 56 -7.87 -8.48 -10.83
CA GLN A 56 -8.45 -7.44 -11.70
C GLN A 56 -9.77 -7.88 -12.35
N ALA A 57 -9.94 -9.17 -12.59
CA ALA A 57 -11.12 -9.73 -13.23
C ALA A 57 -12.22 -10.20 -12.25
N GLU A 58 -12.01 -10.06 -10.94
CA GLU A 58 -13.00 -10.51 -9.95
C GLU A 58 -14.28 -9.69 -9.99
N ALA A 59 -15.42 -10.36 -9.81
CA ALA A 59 -16.72 -9.72 -9.69
C ALA A 59 -17.53 -10.36 -8.53
N PRO A 60 -17.79 -9.66 -7.43
CA PRO A 60 -17.35 -8.28 -7.15
C PRO A 60 -15.86 -8.20 -6.83
N ARG A 61 -15.20 -7.18 -7.37
CA ARG A 61 -13.77 -6.94 -7.10
C ARG A 61 -13.59 -6.34 -5.70
N ASN A 62 -12.74 -6.97 -4.88
CA ASN A 62 -12.41 -6.52 -3.53
C ASN A 62 -10.97 -6.05 -3.37
N VAL A 63 -10.08 -6.34 -4.32
CA VAL A 63 -8.66 -5.99 -4.24
C VAL A 63 -8.30 -5.05 -5.38
N PHE A 64 -7.86 -3.86 -5.02
CA PHE A 64 -7.39 -2.82 -5.94
C PHE A 64 -5.92 -2.54 -5.64
N GLN A 65 -5.04 -3.47 -6.01
CA GLN A 65 -3.59 -3.35 -5.85
C GLN A 65 -3.00 -2.81 -7.14
N LEU A 66 -2.44 -1.58 -7.10
CA LEU A 66 -1.91 -0.88 -8.25
C LEU A 66 -0.39 -0.74 -8.16
N ALA A 67 0.29 -0.90 -9.29
CA ALA A 67 1.70 -0.57 -9.45
C ALA A 67 1.87 0.95 -9.47
N ILE A 68 2.82 1.47 -8.70
CA ILE A 68 3.21 2.89 -8.73
C ILE A 68 4.29 3.05 -9.79
N THR A 69 4.05 3.89 -10.78
CA THR A 69 5.03 4.19 -11.83
C THR A 69 5.37 5.68 -11.87
N LEU A 70 6.61 5.99 -12.26
CA LEU A 70 7.12 7.36 -12.38
C LEU A 70 7.36 7.72 -13.86
N PRO A 71 6.48 8.50 -14.50
CA PRO A 71 6.61 8.89 -15.90
C PRO A 71 7.94 9.55 -16.23
N ALA A 72 8.48 10.39 -15.32
CA ALA A 72 9.76 11.06 -15.50
C ALA A 72 10.96 10.13 -15.71
N THR A 73 10.82 8.84 -15.39
CA THR A 73 11.86 7.81 -15.60
C THR A 73 11.50 6.82 -16.71
N GLY A 74 10.64 7.21 -17.65
CA GLY A 74 10.14 6.32 -18.70
C GLY A 74 9.10 5.32 -18.21
N GLY A 75 8.39 5.61 -17.10
CA GLY A 75 7.36 4.75 -16.56
C GLY A 75 7.89 3.61 -15.68
N ARG A 76 9.10 3.77 -15.10
CA ARG A 76 9.65 2.76 -14.16
C ARG A 76 8.70 2.52 -13.00
N LEU A 77 8.50 1.24 -12.68
CA LEU A 77 7.75 0.81 -11.50
C LEU A 77 8.60 1.03 -10.24
N LEU A 78 8.03 1.77 -9.27
CA LEU A 78 8.70 2.14 -8.01
C LEU A 78 8.19 1.36 -6.80
N GLY A 79 7.05 0.70 -6.92
CA GLY A 79 6.40 0.04 -5.79
C GLY A 79 4.94 -0.23 -6.07
N SER A 80 4.17 -0.41 -5.02
CA SER A 80 2.72 -0.59 -5.15
C SER A 80 1.93 0.10 -4.04
N CYS A 81 0.68 0.41 -4.33
CA CYS A 81 -0.28 0.86 -3.33
C CYS A 81 -1.66 0.27 -3.65
N GLY A 82 -2.41 -0.12 -2.62
CA GLY A 82 -3.72 -0.72 -2.86
C GLY A 82 -4.69 -0.57 -1.72
N VAL A 83 -5.98 -0.60 -2.06
CA VAL A 83 -7.09 -0.71 -1.13
C VAL A 83 -7.76 -2.07 -1.30
N ARG A 84 -8.06 -2.73 -0.19
CA ARG A 84 -8.79 -3.99 -0.14
C ARG A 84 -10.08 -3.79 0.63
N VAL A 85 -11.20 -4.16 0.03
CA VAL A 85 -12.51 -4.14 0.69
C VAL A 85 -12.62 -5.39 1.56
N ASN A 86 -12.58 -5.21 2.87
CA ASN A 86 -12.63 -6.31 3.85
C ASN A 86 -14.07 -6.71 4.17
N ASP A 87 -14.96 -5.72 4.29
CA ASP A 87 -16.38 -5.92 4.57
C ASP A 87 -17.23 -4.92 3.78
N ARG A 88 -17.95 -5.44 2.79
CA ARG A 88 -18.83 -4.60 1.95
C ARG A 88 -20.03 -4.08 2.71
N ALA A 89 -20.60 -4.86 3.63
CA ALA A 89 -21.78 -4.45 4.39
C ALA A 89 -21.45 -3.32 5.36
N ARG A 90 -20.26 -3.36 5.97
CA ARG A 90 -19.73 -2.29 6.82
C ARG A 90 -19.04 -1.18 6.04
N ARG A 91 -18.87 -1.36 4.73
CA ARG A 91 -18.09 -0.45 3.88
C ARG A 91 -16.69 -0.19 4.46
N GLU A 92 -16.03 -1.27 4.88
CA GLU A 92 -14.70 -1.22 5.49
C GLU A 92 -13.65 -1.82 4.56
N GLY A 93 -12.51 -1.18 4.54
CA GLY A 93 -11.34 -1.66 3.80
C GLY A 93 -10.03 -1.34 4.51
N ASN A 94 -8.95 -1.87 3.97
CA ASN A 94 -7.61 -1.52 4.42
C ASN A 94 -6.75 -1.03 3.25
N ILE A 95 -5.80 -0.15 3.57
CA ILE A 95 -4.79 0.33 2.63
C ILE A 95 -3.42 -0.25 2.99
N GLY A 96 -2.65 -0.61 1.95
CA GLY A 96 -1.26 -1.01 2.08
C GLY A 96 -0.43 -0.40 0.95
N TYR A 97 0.84 -0.18 1.21
CA TYR A 97 1.79 0.36 0.24
C TYR A 97 3.19 -0.18 0.49
N GLU A 98 3.95 -0.22 -0.57
CA GLU A 98 5.38 -0.54 -0.58
C GLU A 98 6.08 0.31 -1.63
N LEU A 99 7.33 0.64 -1.40
CA LEU A 99 8.13 1.47 -2.31
C LEU A 99 9.57 0.97 -2.34
N ASP A 100 10.16 0.99 -3.54
CA ASP A 100 11.59 0.77 -3.76
C ASP A 100 12.41 1.71 -2.85
N PRO A 101 13.32 1.16 -2.01
CA PRO A 101 14.16 1.95 -1.12
C PRO A 101 14.93 3.08 -1.77
N GLU A 102 15.26 2.96 -3.07
CA GLU A 102 15.96 4.01 -3.82
C GLU A 102 15.11 5.29 -4.01
N TYR A 103 13.80 5.17 -3.81
CA TYR A 103 12.85 6.29 -3.99
C TYR A 103 12.22 6.76 -2.66
N TRP A 104 12.71 6.28 -1.53
CA TRP A 104 12.27 6.76 -0.21
C TRP A 104 12.63 8.23 0.01
N GLY A 105 11.91 8.91 0.88
CA GLY A 105 12.15 10.31 1.23
C GLY A 105 11.62 11.33 0.21
N ASN A 106 11.16 10.92 -0.98
CA ASN A 106 10.66 11.80 -2.03
C ASN A 106 9.16 12.13 -1.94
N GLY A 107 8.44 11.57 -0.97
CA GLY A 107 7.01 11.76 -0.79
C GLY A 107 6.11 10.92 -1.72
N TYR A 108 6.67 10.08 -2.58
CA TYR A 108 5.91 9.27 -3.55
C TYR A 108 4.93 8.31 -2.87
N ALA A 109 5.33 7.65 -1.79
CA ALA A 109 4.42 6.75 -1.06
C ALA A 109 3.22 7.51 -0.47
N THR A 110 3.43 8.73 0.06
CA THR A 110 2.35 9.59 0.59
C THR A 110 1.40 10.02 -0.53
N GLU A 111 1.94 10.41 -1.69
CA GLU A 111 1.16 10.82 -2.86
C GLU A 111 0.30 9.66 -3.38
N ALA A 112 0.89 8.48 -3.56
CA ALA A 112 0.20 7.28 -3.98
C ALA A 112 -0.89 6.84 -2.97
N ALA A 113 -0.57 6.84 -1.67
CA ALA A 113 -1.51 6.46 -0.63
C ALA A 113 -2.68 7.45 -0.52
N ARG A 114 -2.45 8.76 -0.68
CA ARG A 114 -3.51 9.78 -0.74
C ARG A 114 -4.45 9.54 -1.93
N ALA A 115 -3.90 9.22 -3.10
CA ALA A 115 -4.69 8.90 -4.28
C ALA A 115 -5.55 7.63 -4.08
N MET A 116 -5.00 6.61 -3.41
CA MET A 116 -5.72 5.39 -3.11
C MET A 116 -6.77 5.58 -2.00
N LEU A 117 -6.53 6.43 -0.98
CA LEU A 117 -7.56 6.82 -0.02
C LEU A 117 -8.72 7.53 -0.71
N ARG A 118 -8.43 8.48 -1.61
CA ARG A 118 -9.44 9.14 -2.43
C ARG A 118 -10.27 8.11 -3.21
N TYR A 119 -9.61 7.18 -3.89
CA TYR A 119 -10.29 6.12 -4.64
C TYR A 119 -11.19 5.27 -3.72
N GLY A 120 -10.69 4.89 -2.55
CA GLY A 120 -11.44 4.10 -1.56
C GLY A 120 -12.69 4.81 -1.04
N PHE A 121 -12.57 6.08 -0.67
CA PHE A 121 -13.70 6.84 -0.14
C PHE A 121 -14.69 7.29 -1.22
N GLU A 122 -14.19 7.81 -2.35
CA GLU A 122 -15.03 8.47 -3.35
C GLU A 122 -15.55 7.52 -4.43
N GLN A 123 -14.75 6.49 -4.84
CA GLN A 123 -15.15 5.57 -5.89
C GLN A 123 -15.72 4.25 -5.34
N LEU A 124 -15.12 3.71 -4.26
CA LEU A 124 -15.61 2.48 -3.65
C LEU A 124 -16.67 2.74 -2.56
N GLY A 125 -16.86 3.98 -2.14
CA GLY A 125 -17.84 4.39 -1.14
C GLY A 125 -17.55 3.81 0.25
N LEU A 126 -16.28 3.54 0.58
CA LEU A 126 -15.93 3.02 1.89
C LEU A 126 -16.24 4.05 2.99
N HIS A 127 -16.69 3.56 4.13
CA HIS A 127 -16.92 4.38 5.33
C HIS A 127 -15.66 4.50 6.18
N ARG A 128 -14.86 3.42 6.21
CA ARG A 128 -13.66 3.32 7.03
C ARG A 128 -12.53 2.66 6.24
N ILE A 129 -11.36 3.26 6.28
CA ILE A 129 -10.13 2.67 5.76
C ILE A 129 -9.10 2.64 6.88
N TRP A 130 -8.53 1.45 7.13
CA TRP A 130 -7.49 1.26 8.12
C TRP A 130 -6.18 0.79 7.50
N ALA A 131 -5.09 0.95 8.23
CA ALA A 131 -3.76 0.48 7.86
C ALA A 131 -3.07 -0.10 9.09
N GLN A 132 -2.26 -1.12 8.90
CA GLN A 132 -1.36 -1.65 9.91
C GLN A 132 0.08 -1.37 9.50
N CYS A 133 0.91 -1.00 10.45
CA CYS A 133 2.36 -0.96 10.26
C CYS A 133 3.08 -1.50 11.49
N ASN A 134 4.29 -2.04 11.27
CA ASN A 134 5.20 -2.38 12.36
C ASN A 134 5.53 -1.09 13.14
N ALA A 135 5.51 -1.15 14.48
CA ALA A 135 5.73 0.05 15.32
C ALA A 135 7.14 0.65 15.18
N ASP A 136 8.13 -0.18 14.84
CA ASP A 136 9.49 0.27 14.55
C ASP A 136 9.63 0.91 13.16
N ASN A 137 8.63 0.74 12.28
CA ASN A 137 8.60 1.40 10.98
C ASN A 137 8.07 2.83 11.12
N THR A 138 8.89 3.69 11.72
CA THR A 138 8.55 5.09 11.98
C THR A 138 8.21 5.86 10.70
N ALA A 139 8.84 5.51 9.57
CA ALA A 139 8.55 6.12 8.28
C ALA A 139 7.11 5.84 7.83
N SER A 140 6.63 4.60 8.00
CA SER A 140 5.24 4.23 7.70
C SER A 140 4.27 4.91 8.66
N ALA A 141 4.57 4.93 9.97
CA ALA A 141 3.74 5.61 10.96
C ALA A 141 3.57 7.11 10.64
N HIS A 142 4.67 7.81 10.38
CA HIS A 142 4.64 9.23 9.99
C HIS A 142 3.89 9.48 8.67
N LEU A 143 3.98 8.55 7.71
CA LEU A 143 3.22 8.65 6.45
C LEU A 143 1.71 8.60 6.74
N LEU A 144 1.26 7.65 7.55
CA LEU A 144 -0.15 7.50 7.92
C LEU A 144 -0.66 8.72 8.69
N GLU A 145 0.13 9.25 9.64
CA GLU A 145 -0.18 10.49 10.36
C GLU A 145 -0.26 11.70 9.42
N LYS A 146 0.67 11.82 8.46
CA LYS A 146 0.66 12.90 7.44
C LYS A 146 -0.55 12.82 6.50
N LEU A 147 -1.10 11.64 6.29
CA LEU A 147 -2.37 11.47 5.57
C LEU A 147 -3.59 11.88 6.40
N GLY A 148 -3.43 12.13 7.69
CA GLY A 148 -4.50 12.46 8.62
C GLY A 148 -5.17 11.23 9.26
N MET A 149 -4.59 10.04 9.09
CA MET A 149 -5.10 8.84 9.75
C MET A 149 -4.78 8.88 11.25
N ARG A 150 -5.72 8.46 12.07
CA ARG A 150 -5.58 8.43 13.53
C ARG A 150 -5.10 7.08 13.99
N ARG A 151 -4.13 7.03 14.90
CA ARG A 151 -3.73 5.80 15.55
C ARG A 151 -4.80 5.36 16.53
N GLU A 152 -5.39 4.20 16.30
CA GLU A 152 -6.46 3.62 17.12
C GLU A 152 -5.98 2.51 18.05
N ALA A 153 -4.87 1.83 17.69
CA ALA A 153 -4.33 0.77 18.52
C ALA A 153 -2.81 0.67 18.47
N HIS A 154 -2.27 0.13 19.57
CA HIS A 154 -0.89 -0.35 19.69
C HIS A 154 -0.96 -1.79 20.23
N PHE A 155 -0.68 -2.74 19.36
CA PHE A 155 -0.58 -4.14 19.74
C PHE A 155 0.87 -4.46 20.09
N ARG A 156 1.10 -4.83 21.34
CA ARG A 156 2.43 -5.18 21.82
C ARG A 156 2.69 -6.66 21.58
N GLU A 157 3.91 -6.97 21.09
CA GLU A 157 4.39 -8.33 20.89
C GLU A 157 3.40 -9.24 20.14
N CYS A 158 2.71 -8.67 19.12
CA CYS A 158 1.65 -9.35 18.38
C CYS A 158 2.18 -10.20 17.22
N ASP A 159 3.40 -9.96 16.77
CA ASP A 159 4.04 -10.70 15.69
C ASP A 159 5.41 -11.23 16.15
N GLN A 160 5.76 -12.46 15.73
CA GLN A 160 7.06 -13.05 16.04
C GLN A 160 7.75 -13.49 14.76
N PHE A 161 8.87 -12.83 14.42
CA PHE A 161 9.70 -13.20 13.29
C PHE A 161 11.13 -12.65 13.44
N LYS A 162 12.08 -13.22 12.71
CA LYS A 162 13.50 -12.84 12.76
C LYS A 162 14.07 -12.85 14.19
N GLY A 163 13.65 -13.84 14.99
CA GLY A 163 14.17 -14.08 16.34
C GLY A 163 13.70 -13.09 17.41
N ARG A 164 12.72 -12.23 17.13
CA ARG A 164 12.18 -11.29 18.12
C ARG A 164 10.68 -11.11 18.00
N TRP A 165 10.07 -10.53 19.05
CA TRP A 165 8.70 -10.03 19.06
C TRP A 165 8.64 -8.61 18.48
N TRP A 166 7.54 -8.29 17.81
CA TRP A 166 7.29 -7.02 17.17
C TRP A 166 5.95 -6.46 17.59
N ASP A 167 5.92 -5.15 17.76
CA ASP A 167 4.69 -4.39 17.99
C ASP A 167 4.11 -3.92 16.66
N SER A 168 2.78 -3.74 16.63
CA SER A 168 2.08 -3.16 15.48
C SER A 168 1.18 -2.00 15.89
N PHE A 169 1.13 -0.97 15.05
CA PHE A 169 0.14 0.11 15.14
C PHE A 169 -0.98 -0.12 14.14
N ILE A 170 -2.21 0.22 14.55
CA ILE A 170 -3.35 0.36 13.66
C ILE A 170 -3.71 1.83 13.55
N TYR A 171 -3.81 2.29 12.34
CA TYR A 171 -4.29 3.62 11.96
C TYR A 171 -5.59 3.48 11.19
N ALA A 172 -6.49 4.46 11.31
CA ALA A 172 -7.72 4.50 10.52
C ALA A 172 -8.14 5.92 10.20
N MET A 173 -8.98 6.03 9.19
CA MET A 173 -9.67 7.25 8.78
C MET A 173 -11.11 6.92 8.40
N LEU A 174 -12.04 7.80 8.75
CA LEU A 174 -13.44 7.71 8.41
C LEU A 174 -13.78 8.64 7.23
N ASP A 175 -14.82 8.30 6.48
CA ASP A 175 -15.23 9.03 5.28
C ASP A 175 -15.57 10.51 5.54
N HIS A 176 -16.11 10.82 6.71
CA HIS A 176 -16.37 12.21 7.07
C HIS A 176 -15.11 12.99 7.47
N GLU A 177 -14.10 12.32 8.04
CA GLU A 177 -12.78 12.90 8.32
C GLU A 177 -12.04 13.23 7.01
N TRP A 178 -12.12 12.31 6.03
CA TRP A 178 -11.60 12.55 4.68
C TRP A 178 -12.20 13.78 4.02
N ARG A 179 -13.54 13.92 4.08
CA ARG A 179 -14.26 15.07 3.49
C ARG A 179 -13.99 16.39 4.22
N ALA A 180 -13.70 16.35 5.51
CA ALA A 180 -13.38 17.53 6.32
C ALA A 180 -11.90 17.97 6.20
N ALA A 181 -11.02 17.10 5.69
CA ALA A 181 -9.62 17.44 5.49
C ALA A 181 -9.47 18.54 4.41
N PRO A 182 -8.64 19.57 4.63
CA PRO A 182 -8.39 20.57 3.60
C PRO A 182 -7.82 19.88 2.35
N VAL A 183 -8.35 20.26 1.20
CA VAL A 183 -7.83 19.82 -0.10
C VAL A 183 -6.42 20.40 -0.23
N GLY A 184 -5.40 19.56 0.00
CA GLY A 184 -4.00 19.89 -0.18
C GLY A 184 -3.49 19.45 -1.53
#